data_eb57b074f36efc0462ddd89ad2e71d54
#
_entry.id   eb57b074f36efc0462ddd89ad2e71d54
#
_cell.length_a   1.000
_cell.length_b   1.000
_cell.length_c   1.000
_cell.angle_alpha   90.00
_cell.angle_beta   90.00
_cell.angle_gamma   90.00
#
_symmetry.space_group_name_H-M   'P 1'
#
loop_
_entity.id
_entity.type
_entity.pdbx_description
1 polymer ?
#
loop_
_entity_poly.entity_id
_entity_poly.type
_entity_poly.pdbx_seq_one_letter_code
_entity_poly.pdbx_strand_id
1 'polypeptide(L)'
;MINLKNILNKNFLSFFVFLILLSSCSSMNITEESVYDGGIQTVEASVKENTSVNYETKAILANATIYFEFDSFKLSSKSIQTLRSAVTAMKENSSIKIIISGHADERGTREYNLALGQRRAE
;
A
#
# COMPACT_ATOMS: atom_id res chain seq x y z
N MET A 1 -22.02 -66.44 0.58
CA MET A 1 -21.84 -65.79 -0.73
C MET A 1 -21.93 -64.32 -0.51
N ILE A 2 -20.79 -63.60 -0.50
CA ILE A 2 -20.71 -62.14 -0.28
C ILE A 2 -21.04 -61.49 -1.63
N ASN A 3 -22.06 -60.65 -1.65
CA ASN A 3 -22.59 -60.04 -2.86
C ASN A 3 -21.65 -58.91 -3.35
N LEU A 4 -20.77 -59.22 -4.29
CA LEU A 4 -19.72 -58.36 -4.83
C LEU A 4 -20.25 -57.04 -5.42
N LYS A 5 -21.51 -57.02 -5.86
CA LYS A 5 -22.19 -55.83 -6.41
C LYS A 5 -22.41 -54.72 -5.37
N ASN A 6 -22.65 -55.09 -4.11
CA ASN A 6 -22.87 -54.09 -3.04
C ASN A 6 -21.60 -53.43 -2.55
N ILE A 7 -20.45 -54.11 -2.67
CA ILE A 7 -19.15 -53.56 -2.25
C ILE A 7 -18.63 -52.56 -3.29
N LEU A 8 -18.85 -52.89 -4.57
CA LEU A 8 -18.39 -52.01 -5.66
C LEU A 8 -19.15 -50.71 -5.69
N ASN A 9 -20.46 -50.73 -5.38
CA ASN A 9 -21.27 -49.50 -5.42
C ASN A 9 -20.99 -48.56 -4.25
N LYS A 10 -20.65 -49.08 -3.09
CA LYS A 10 -20.36 -48.28 -1.90
C LYS A 10 -19.01 -47.56 -1.98
N ASN A 11 -17.99 -48.21 -2.52
CA ASN A 11 -16.66 -47.64 -2.69
C ASN A 11 -16.61 -46.67 -3.88
N PHE A 12 -17.41 -46.96 -4.93
CA PHE A 12 -17.49 -46.06 -6.10
C PHE A 12 -18.21 -44.76 -5.76
N LEU A 13 -19.26 -44.81 -4.93
CA LEU A 13 -19.95 -43.61 -4.48
C LEU A 13 -19.10 -42.77 -3.55
N SER A 14 -18.30 -43.38 -2.67
CA SER A 14 -17.36 -42.69 -1.78
C SER A 14 -16.23 -42.01 -2.55
N PHE A 15 -15.73 -42.65 -3.62
CA PHE A 15 -14.69 -42.08 -4.47
C PHE A 15 -15.21 -40.91 -5.31
N PHE A 16 -16.47 -40.96 -5.74
CA PHE A 16 -17.10 -39.88 -6.51
C PHE A 16 -17.38 -38.64 -5.65
N VAL A 17 -17.78 -38.85 -4.38
CA VAL A 17 -17.97 -37.74 -3.42
C VAL A 17 -16.62 -37.07 -3.08
N PHE A 18 -15.54 -37.86 -2.97
CA PHE A 18 -14.19 -37.31 -2.73
C PHE A 18 -13.65 -36.52 -3.92
N LEU A 19 -14.01 -36.91 -5.15
CA LEU A 19 -13.58 -36.19 -6.37
C LEU A 19 -14.26 -34.83 -6.52
N ILE A 20 -15.49 -34.68 -6.02
CA ILE A 20 -16.25 -33.40 -6.09
C ILE A 20 -15.71 -32.36 -5.11
N LEU A 21 -15.09 -32.79 -4.00
CA LEU A 21 -14.52 -31.87 -3.00
C LEU A 21 -13.19 -31.23 -3.42
N LEU A 22 -12.55 -31.74 -4.48
CA LEU A 22 -11.29 -31.15 -5.03
C LEU A 22 -11.53 -30.11 -6.12
N SER A 23 -12.78 -29.82 -6.49
CA SER A 23 -13.13 -28.89 -7.56
C SER A 23 -13.38 -27.46 -7.09
N SER A 24 -12.93 -27.06 -5.90
CA SER A 24 -13.00 -25.67 -5.43
C SER A 24 -11.65 -24.98 -5.55
N CYS A 25 -11.05 -24.98 -6.73
CA CYS A 25 -10.08 -23.97 -7.13
C CYS A 25 -10.86 -22.77 -7.70
N SER A 26 -11.28 -21.88 -6.83
CA SER A 26 -11.66 -20.54 -7.22
C SER A 26 -10.45 -19.88 -7.86
N SER A 27 -10.50 -19.67 -9.17
CA SER A 27 -9.58 -18.79 -9.90
C SER A 27 -9.73 -17.39 -9.31
N MET A 28 -8.85 -17.04 -8.41
CA MET A 28 -8.56 -15.63 -8.13
C MET A 28 -7.95 -15.08 -9.43
N ASN A 29 -8.70 -14.28 -10.15
CA ASN A 29 -8.14 -13.39 -11.15
C ASN A 29 -7.26 -12.38 -10.42
N ILE A 30 -6.01 -12.75 -10.23
CA ILE A 30 -4.95 -11.77 -9.97
C ILE A 30 -4.77 -11.10 -11.33
N THR A 31 -5.32 -9.92 -11.46
CA THR A 31 -4.90 -8.99 -12.49
C THR A 31 -3.44 -8.73 -12.19
N GLU A 32 -2.54 -9.38 -12.94
CA GLU A 32 -1.14 -8.97 -13.00
C GLU A 32 -1.12 -7.60 -13.65
N GLU A 33 -1.16 -6.58 -12.81
CA GLU A 33 -0.85 -5.23 -13.26
C GLU A 33 0.50 -4.84 -12.67
N SER A 34 1.38 -4.63 -13.62
CA SER A 34 2.67 -3.97 -13.53
C SER A 34 3.87 -4.76 -12.99
N VAL A 35 4.59 -5.30 -13.96
CA VAL A 35 6.03 -5.38 -14.00
C VAL A 35 6.61 -4.11 -13.35
N TYR A 36 7.26 -4.28 -12.20
CA TYR A 36 8.02 -3.24 -11.54
C TYR A 36 9.32 -3.03 -12.32
N ASP A 37 9.23 -2.25 -13.39
CA ASP A 37 10.42 -1.69 -14.05
C ASP A 37 10.92 -0.54 -13.17
N GLY A 38 12.19 -0.64 -12.72
CA GLY A 38 12.82 0.27 -11.76
C GLY A 38 13.08 1.68 -12.27
N GLY A 39 12.08 2.31 -12.89
CA GLY A 39 12.08 3.72 -13.19
C GLY A 39 11.52 4.51 -12.01
N ILE A 40 12.25 5.50 -11.53
CA ILE A 40 11.78 6.51 -10.58
C ILE A 40 10.60 7.22 -11.25
N GLN A 41 9.39 6.70 -11.03
CA GLN A 41 8.19 7.46 -11.34
C GLN A 41 7.97 8.44 -10.19
N THR A 42 8.27 9.69 -10.45
CA THR A 42 7.68 10.80 -9.70
C THR A 42 6.18 10.62 -9.78
N VAL A 43 5.58 10.15 -8.69
CA VAL A 43 4.12 10.11 -8.59
C VAL A 43 3.67 11.55 -8.53
N GLU A 44 3.31 12.10 -9.68
CA GLU A 44 2.54 13.33 -9.71
C GLU A 44 1.25 13.05 -8.93
N ALA A 45 1.08 13.73 -7.82
CA ALA A 45 -0.14 13.69 -7.05
C ALA A 45 -1.26 14.21 -7.97
N SER A 46 -1.96 13.30 -8.64
CA SER A 46 -3.17 13.64 -9.38
C SER A 46 -4.26 14.01 -8.37
N VAL A 47 -4.29 15.28 -8.00
CA VAL A 47 -5.40 15.87 -7.25
C VAL A 47 -6.62 15.78 -8.16
N LYS A 48 -7.56 14.88 -7.84
CA LYS A 48 -8.89 14.92 -8.46
C LYS A 48 -9.50 16.26 -8.14
N GLU A 49 -9.56 17.10 -9.16
CA GLU A 49 -10.05 18.46 -9.18
C GLU A 49 -11.56 18.46 -8.92
N ASN A 50 -11.97 18.66 -7.67
CA ASN A 50 -13.35 19.03 -7.34
C ASN A 50 -13.49 19.76 -5.98
N THR A 51 -12.49 20.54 -5.61
CA THR A 51 -12.62 21.51 -4.53
C THR A 51 -11.75 22.70 -4.91
N SER A 52 -12.28 23.91 -4.80
CA SER A 52 -11.53 25.16 -5.02
C SER A 52 -10.47 25.33 -3.92
N VAL A 53 -9.49 24.42 -3.90
CA VAL A 53 -8.32 24.55 -3.03
C VAL A 53 -7.53 25.74 -3.53
N ASN A 54 -7.35 26.72 -2.65
CA ASN A 54 -6.57 27.90 -2.94
C ASN A 54 -5.18 27.47 -3.47
N TYR A 55 -4.72 28.12 -4.54
CA TYR A 55 -3.42 27.88 -5.14
C TYR A 55 -2.27 27.95 -4.12
N GLU A 56 -2.34 28.87 -3.16
CA GLU A 56 -1.36 29.02 -2.09
C GLU A 56 -1.29 27.77 -1.19
N THR A 57 -2.43 27.24 -0.76
CA THR A 57 -2.51 25.98 0.00
C THR A 57 -1.87 24.82 -0.76
N LYS A 58 -2.18 24.70 -2.06
CA LYS A 58 -1.60 23.67 -2.92
C LYS A 58 -0.08 23.81 -3.02
N ALA A 59 0.43 25.03 -3.16
CA ALA A 59 1.87 25.29 -3.21
C ALA A 59 2.57 24.96 -1.89
N ILE A 60 1.97 25.31 -0.74
CA ILE A 60 2.51 24.97 0.58
C ILE A 60 2.61 23.47 0.77
N LEU A 61 1.56 22.73 0.44
CA LEU A 61 1.51 21.26 0.59
C LEU A 61 2.47 20.56 -0.38
N ALA A 62 2.57 21.02 -1.62
CA ALA A 62 3.50 20.46 -2.61
C ALA A 62 4.97 20.63 -2.21
N ASN A 63 5.29 21.71 -1.48
CA ASN A 63 6.64 21.99 -0.98
C ASN A 63 6.89 21.46 0.44
N ALA A 64 5.95 20.76 1.06
CA ALA A 64 6.07 20.25 2.42
C ALA A 64 6.98 19.01 2.51
N THR A 65 8.14 19.05 1.85
CA THR A 65 9.17 18.02 1.95
C THR A 65 10.10 18.30 3.11
N ILE A 66 10.34 17.29 3.94
CA ILE A 66 11.27 17.37 5.06
C ILE A 66 12.38 16.33 4.92
N TYR A 67 13.51 16.61 5.50
CA TYR A 67 14.69 15.75 5.47
C TYR A 67 15.08 15.33 6.87
N PHE A 68 15.64 14.14 6.98
CA PHE A 68 16.12 13.54 8.21
C PHE A 68 17.62 13.36 8.15
N GLU A 69 18.25 13.37 9.32
CA GLU A 69 19.63 12.93 9.47
C GLU A 69 19.79 11.47 9.11
N PHE A 70 21.02 11.06 8.84
CA PHE A 70 21.32 9.65 8.54
C PHE A 70 20.82 8.75 9.66
N ASP A 71 20.16 7.66 9.28
CA ASP A 71 19.64 6.64 10.19
C ASP A 71 18.73 7.20 11.30
N SER A 72 18.01 8.26 11.02
CA SER A 72 17.17 8.97 11.97
C SER A 72 15.77 9.21 11.44
N PHE A 73 14.80 9.22 12.35
CA PHE A 73 13.41 9.66 12.13
C PHE A 73 13.05 10.87 13.01
N LYS A 74 14.06 11.50 13.65
CA LYS A 74 13.84 12.69 14.48
C LYS A 74 13.62 13.93 13.63
N LEU A 75 12.58 14.68 13.95
CA LEU A 75 12.29 15.94 13.29
C LEU A 75 13.26 17.05 13.76
N SER A 76 13.88 17.72 12.79
CA SER A 76 14.64 18.94 13.06
C SER A 76 13.69 20.12 13.31
N SER A 77 14.22 21.22 13.90
CA SER A 77 13.43 22.44 14.08
C SER A 77 12.90 23.01 12.75
N LYS A 78 13.69 22.89 11.67
CA LYS A 78 13.28 23.28 10.33
C LYS A 78 12.14 22.39 9.80
N SER A 79 12.24 21.07 9.99
CA SER A 79 11.19 20.14 9.62
C SER A 79 9.89 20.44 10.34
N ILE A 80 9.96 20.71 11.65
CA ILE A 80 8.79 21.07 12.47
C ILE A 80 8.13 22.35 11.94
N GLN A 81 8.92 23.36 11.56
CA GLN A 81 8.38 24.60 10.99
C GLN A 81 7.66 24.35 9.66
N THR A 82 8.26 23.58 8.75
CA THR A 82 7.64 23.20 7.48
C THR A 82 6.30 22.46 7.71
N LEU A 83 6.28 21.48 8.61
CA LEU A 83 5.05 20.74 8.94
C LEU A 83 3.98 21.63 9.57
N ARG A 84 4.36 22.60 10.41
CA ARG A 84 3.40 23.58 11.00
C ARG A 84 2.72 24.40 9.91
N SER A 85 3.46 24.86 8.90
CA SER A 85 2.90 25.59 7.76
C SER A 85 1.91 24.72 6.98
N ALA A 86 2.25 23.46 6.72
CA ALA A 86 1.36 22.51 6.06
C ALA A 86 0.08 22.26 6.88
N VAL A 87 0.20 22.08 8.20
CA VAL A 87 -0.96 21.91 9.10
C VAL A 87 -1.87 23.14 9.08
N THR A 88 -1.31 24.34 9.07
CA THR A 88 -2.10 25.58 8.99
C THR A 88 -2.89 25.63 7.68
N ALA A 89 -2.23 25.37 6.56
CA ALA A 89 -2.88 25.32 5.25
C ALA A 89 -4.01 24.28 5.17
N MET A 90 -3.83 23.10 5.80
CA MET A 90 -4.86 22.07 5.88
C MET A 90 -6.04 22.46 6.76
N LYS A 91 -5.81 23.18 7.86
CA LYS A 91 -6.90 23.67 8.74
C LYS A 91 -7.81 24.64 8.04
N GLU A 92 -7.29 25.44 7.15
CA GLU A 92 -8.06 26.38 6.32
C GLU A 92 -8.91 25.65 5.26
N ASN A 93 -8.53 24.41 4.92
CA ASN A 93 -9.16 23.60 3.88
C ASN A 93 -9.40 22.18 4.38
N SER A 94 -10.36 21.99 5.26
CA SER A 94 -10.62 20.71 5.96
C SER A 94 -11.03 19.54 5.05
N SER A 95 -11.38 19.81 3.79
CA SER A 95 -11.69 18.77 2.80
C SER A 95 -10.46 18.12 2.14
N ILE A 96 -9.26 18.69 2.35
CA ILE A 96 -8.03 18.17 1.76
C ILE A 96 -7.65 16.85 2.43
N LYS A 97 -7.35 15.87 1.59
CA LYS A 97 -6.74 14.61 2.00
C LYS A 97 -5.32 14.57 1.45
N ILE A 98 -4.36 14.21 2.28
CA ILE A 98 -2.96 14.07 1.89
C ILE A 98 -2.50 12.62 2.09
N ILE A 99 -1.50 12.23 1.33
CA ILE A 99 -0.74 11.01 1.53
C ILE A 99 0.65 11.42 2.00
N ILE A 100 1.09 10.86 3.12
CA ILE A 100 2.43 11.08 3.65
C ILE A 100 3.28 9.87 3.28
N SER A 101 4.34 10.10 2.52
CA SER A 101 5.29 9.07 2.12
C SER A 101 6.62 9.26 2.84
N GLY A 102 7.10 8.23 3.51
CA GLY A 102 8.40 8.23 4.17
C GLY A 102 9.39 7.38 3.39
N HIS A 103 10.59 7.89 3.21
CA HIS A 103 11.65 7.26 2.43
C HIS A 103 12.94 7.14 3.23
N ALA A 104 13.78 6.19 2.85
CA ALA A 104 15.17 6.07 3.30
C ALA A 104 16.10 6.10 2.08
N ASP A 105 17.40 6.29 2.31
CA ASP A 105 18.41 6.21 1.26
C ASP A 105 18.73 4.73 0.92
N GLU A 106 19.63 4.51 -0.04
CA GLU A 106 19.98 3.18 -0.53
C GLU A 106 20.86 2.35 0.42
N ARG A 107 21.39 2.96 1.48
CA ARG A 107 22.29 2.30 2.43
C ARG A 107 21.49 1.39 3.37
N GLY A 108 21.99 0.17 3.58
CA GLY A 108 21.35 -0.83 4.45
C GLY A 108 20.54 -1.87 3.68
N THR A 109 19.73 -2.65 4.41
CA THR A 109 18.85 -3.64 3.80
C THR A 109 17.52 -3.03 3.41
N ARG A 110 16.86 -3.66 2.44
CA ARG A 110 15.54 -3.23 1.99
C ARG A 110 14.51 -3.23 3.13
N GLU A 111 14.53 -4.26 3.96
CA GLU A 111 13.60 -4.44 5.08
C GLU A 111 13.78 -3.33 6.12
N TYR A 112 15.04 -3.04 6.44
CA TYR A 112 15.38 -1.95 7.35
C TYR A 112 14.91 -0.60 6.82
N ASN A 113 15.21 -0.30 5.55
CA ASN A 113 14.85 0.97 4.92
C ASN A 113 13.34 1.15 4.79
N LEU A 114 12.60 0.07 4.53
CA LEU A 114 11.14 0.10 4.53
C LEU A 114 10.58 0.48 5.92
N ALA A 115 11.10 -0.14 6.98
CA ALA A 115 10.69 0.18 8.35
C ALA A 115 11.07 1.61 8.76
N LEU A 116 12.27 2.08 8.37
CA LEU A 116 12.71 3.45 8.61
C LEU A 116 11.83 4.47 7.87
N GLY A 117 11.51 4.20 6.60
CA GLY A 117 10.61 5.03 5.81
C GLY A 117 9.21 5.13 6.46
N GLN A 118 8.66 4.01 6.91
CA GLN A 118 7.38 4.00 7.61
C GLN A 118 7.41 4.85 8.89
N ARG A 119 8.43 4.71 9.73
CA ARG A 119 8.58 5.54 10.93
C ARG A 119 8.72 7.03 10.64
N ARG A 120 9.30 7.39 9.50
CA ARG A 120 9.41 8.78 9.05
C ARG A 120 8.07 9.34 8.59
N ALA A 121 7.16 8.51 8.10
CA ALA A 121 5.82 8.92 7.68
C ALA A 121 4.83 9.03 8.86
N GLU A 122 5.04 8.28 9.93
CA GLU A 122 4.22 8.30 11.16
C GLU A 122 4.50 9.54 12.02
#